data_426191d4689ae216dc3ae573def5ac0d
#
_entry.id   426191d4689ae216dc3ae573def5ac0d
#
_cell.length_a   1.000
_cell.length_b   1.000
_cell.length_c   1.000
_cell.angle_alpha   90.00
_cell.angle_beta   90.00
_cell.angle_gamma   90.00
#
_symmetry.space_group_name_H-M   'P 1'
#
loop_
_entity.id
_entity.type
_entity.pdbx_description
1 polymer ?
#
loop_
_entity_poly.entity_id
_entity_poly.type
_entity_poly.pdbx_seq_one_letter_code
_entity_poly.pdbx_strand_id
1 'polypeptide(L)'
;MSVNLIELESGDSPVATVIVLHGLGADGNDFVPVCRRLDLDAVGPVRFVLPDAPERPVTRNGGYIMRAWFDLYAPGAGQEAEADVRASQALVDALIAREVERGVPASRIVLMGVSQGCAMALFAGLRHAERLAGIVGLSGYLPLAAATADERSEANADVPVFLAHGTQDGVVTIDRAQATREVLDALAVPYEWHDYDIDHEVSIEEIRDINRWLLRVLA
;
A
#
# COMPACT_ATOMS: atom_id res chain seq x y z
N MET A 1 -6.38 19.49 -1.33
CA MET A 1 -7.62 19.00 -0.69
C MET A 1 -7.22 18.31 0.61
N SER A 2 -7.86 18.61 1.74
CA SER A 2 -7.57 17.90 2.98
C SER A 2 -8.27 16.54 2.91
N VAL A 3 -7.49 15.46 2.97
CA VAL A 3 -8.00 14.10 3.10
C VAL A 3 -8.30 13.85 4.56
N ASN A 4 -9.46 13.25 4.89
CA ASN A 4 -9.69 12.74 6.24
C ASN A 4 -8.67 11.64 6.51
N LEU A 5 -8.12 11.61 7.72
CA LEU A 5 -7.19 10.57 8.13
C LEU A 5 -7.31 10.26 9.62
N ILE A 6 -7.01 9.03 9.96
CA ILE A 6 -6.84 8.58 11.34
C ILE A 6 -5.33 8.47 11.61
N GLU A 7 -4.90 8.89 12.77
CA GLU A 7 -3.54 8.68 13.25
C GLU A 7 -3.55 7.84 14.53
N LEU A 8 -2.65 6.88 14.57
CA LEU A 8 -2.35 6.10 15.78
C LEU A 8 -0.86 6.27 16.06
N GLU A 9 -0.50 6.52 17.29
CA GLU A 9 0.90 6.64 17.72
C GLU A 9 1.17 5.68 18.87
N SER A 10 2.26 4.93 18.80
CA SER A 10 2.65 4.01 19.87
C SER A 10 3.44 4.69 20.99
N GLY A 11 3.76 5.97 20.84
CA GLY A 11 4.47 6.79 21.83
C GLY A 11 4.77 8.18 21.31
N ASP A 12 5.38 9.01 22.14
CA ASP A 12 5.75 10.38 21.81
C ASP A 12 6.93 10.43 20.82
N SER A 13 6.94 11.42 19.95
CA SER A 13 8.01 11.62 18.96
C SER A 13 8.29 10.43 18.06
N PRO A 14 7.35 10.04 17.20
CA PRO A 14 7.51 8.91 16.27
C PRO A 14 8.79 8.99 15.44
N VAL A 15 9.52 7.87 15.39
CA VAL A 15 10.78 7.72 14.64
C VAL A 15 10.58 7.02 13.29
N ALA A 16 9.39 6.50 13.05
CA ALA A 16 8.98 5.87 11.81
C ALA A 16 7.48 6.08 11.58
N THR A 17 7.05 5.95 10.32
CA THR A 17 5.63 6.04 9.95
C THR A 17 5.26 4.89 9.02
N VAL A 18 4.07 4.32 9.22
CA VAL A 18 3.42 3.40 8.29
C VAL A 18 2.16 4.10 7.76
N ILE A 19 2.14 4.41 6.46
CA ILE A 19 0.95 4.95 5.79
C ILE A 19 0.15 3.77 5.25
N VAL A 20 -1.11 3.63 5.68
CA VAL A 20 -1.96 2.45 5.43
C VAL A 20 -3.12 2.84 4.51
N LEU A 21 -3.12 2.28 3.31
CA LEU A 21 -4.09 2.58 2.25
C LEU A 21 -5.16 1.47 2.20
N HIS A 22 -6.41 1.83 2.45
CA HIS A 22 -7.55 0.90 2.48
C HIS A 22 -7.96 0.43 1.08
N GLY A 23 -8.78 -0.62 1.01
CA GLY A 23 -9.37 -1.15 -0.21
C GLY A 23 -10.55 -0.33 -0.73
N LEU A 24 -11.06 -0.69 -1.90
CA LEU A 24 -12.22 -0.08 -2.54
C LEU A 24 -13.45 -0.15 -1.62
N GLY A 25 -14.11 0.97 -1.41
CA GLY A 25 -15.34 1.09 -0.61
C GLY A 25 -15.14 1.04 0.90
N ALA A 26 -13.91 0.82 1.37
CA ALA A 26 -13.52 0.84 2.77
C ALA A 26 -13.15 2.27 3.24
N ASP A 27 -12.62 2.38 4.45
CA ASP A 27 -12.05 3.61 4.99
C ASP A 27 -10.87 3.32 5.95
N GLY A 28 -10.27 4.36 6.51
CA GLY A 28 -9.12 4.21 7.42
C GLY A 28 -9.44 3.39 8.68
N ASN A 29 -10.71 3.33 9.14
CA ASN A 29 -11.09 2.59 10.34
C ASN A 29 -10.91 1.08 10.17
N ASP A 30 -11.07 0.55 8.96
CA ASP A 30 -11.02 -0.90 8.70
C ASP A 30 -9.66 -1.50 9.05
N PHE A 31 -8.58 -0.71 8.95
CA PHE A 31 -7.21 -1.16 9.28
C PHE A 31 -6.73 -0.81 10.69
N VAL A 32 -7.48 -0.04 11.46
CA VAL A 32 -7.14 0.25 12.88
C VAL A 32 -6.92 -1.03 13.69
N PRO A 33 -7.76 -2.09 13.58
CA PRO A 33 -7.53 -3.34 14.31
C PRO A 33 -6.23 -4.06 13.91
N VAL A 34 -5.83 -3.99 12.64
CA VAL A 34 -4.56 -4.56 12.15
C VAL A 34 -3.39 -3.79 12.75
N CYS A 35 -3.38 -2.45 12.63
CA CYS A 35 -2.31 -1.60 13.17
C CYS A 35 -2.11 -1.82 14.67
N ARG A 36 -3.18 -1.98 15.44
CA ARG A 36 -3.13 -2.24 16.89
C ARG A 36 -2.56 -3.61 17.27
N ARG A 37 -2.46 -4.55 16.33
CA ARG A 37 -1.86 -5.87 16.53
C ARG A 37 -0.38 -5.92 16.17
N LEU A 38 0.13 -4.88 15.52
CA LEU A 38 1.55 -4.77 15.20
C LEU A 38 2.31 -4.30 16.43
N ASP A 39 3.28 -5.11 16.84
CA ASP A 39 4.21 -4.79 17.93
C ASP A 39 5.54 -4.35 17.32
N LEU A 40 5.76 -3.04 17.33
CA LEU A 40 6.96 -2.40 16.79
C LEU A 40 7.78 -1.70 17.89
N ASP A 41 7.62 -2.07 19.14
CA ASP A 41 8.32 -1.44 20.28
C ASP A 41 9.85 -1.46 20.12
N ALA A 42 10.40 -2.49 19.48
CA ALA A 42 11.83 -2.59 19.19
C ALA A 42 12.34 -1.54 18.19
N VAL A 43 11.44 -0.94 17.37
CA VAL A 43 11.77 0.18 16.47
C VAL A 43 11.80 1.51 17.23
N GLY A 44 11.00 1.64 18.26
CA GLY A 44 10.66 2.88 18.95
C GLY A 44 9.25 3.35 18.61
N PRO A 45 8.87 4.60 18.96
CA PRO A 45 7.55 5.13 18.64
C PRO A 45 7.29 5.17 17.14
N VAL A 46 6.16 4.58 16.72
CA VAL A 46 5.73 4.53 15.31
C VAL A 46 4.37 5.22 15.17
N ARG A 47 4.22 5.98 14.10
CA ARG A 47 2.93 6.56 13.68
C ARG A 47 2.33 5.73 12.56
N PHE A 48 1.05 5.39 12.69
CA PHE A 48 0.23 4.87 11.60
C PHE A 48 -0.66 6.00 11.09
N VAL A 49 -0.62 6.23 9.78
CA VAL A 49 -1.45 7.23 9.09
C VAL A 49 -2.40 6.48 8.16
N LEU A 50 -3.70 6.57 8.43
CA LEU A 50 -4.73 5.85 7.71
C LEU A 50 -5.67 6.86 7.03
N PRO A 51 -5.34 7.29 5.79
CA PRO A 51 -6.15 8.25 5.05
C PRO A 51 -7.39 7.60 4.44
N ASP A 52 -8.46 8.37 4.29
CA ASP A 52 -9.61 8.02 3.47
C ASP A 52 -9.34 8.37 2.00
N ALA A 53 -9.61 7.45 1.09
CA ALA A 53 -9.62 7.78 -0.34
C ALA A 53 -10.75 8.77 -0.68
N PRO A 54 -10.60 9.56 -1.73
CA PRO A 54 -11.69 10.41 -2.24
C PRO A 54 -12.93 9.58 -2.60
N GLU A 55 -14.12 10.15 -2.37
CA GLU A 55 -15.37 9.59 -2.88
C GLU A 55 -15.48 9.86 -4.37
N ARG A 56 -15.83 8.85 -5.13
CA ARG A 56 -16.05 8.94 -6.59
C ARG A 56 -17.04 7.89 -7.07
N PRO A 57 -17.71 8.10 -8.21
CA PRO A 57 -18.46 7.03 -8.85
C PRO A 57 -17.49 5.94 -9.33
N VAL A 58 -17.84 4.67 -9.09
CA VAL A 58 -17.06 3.51 -9.55
C VAL A 58 -17.84 2.83 -10.69
N THR A 59 -17.31 2.93 -11.89
CA THR A 59 -17.98 2.50 -13.13
C THR A 59 -18.29 1.01 -13.10
N ARG A 60 -17.36 0.16 -12.67
CA ARG A 60 -17.56 -1.28 -12.49
C ARG A 60 -18.74 -1.62 -11.58
N ASN A 61 -19.04 -0.76 -10.62
CA ASN A 61 -20.14 -0.93 -9.66
C ASN A 61 -21.37 -0.11 -10.06
N GLY A 62 -21.61 0.09 -11.35
CA GLY A 62 -22.78 0.81 -11.87
C GLY A 62 -22.77 2.32 -11.57
N GLY A 63 -21.61 2.90 -11.32
CA GLY A 63 -21.47 4.32 -11.00
C GLY A 63 -21.81 4.66 -9.54
N TYR A 64 -21.90 3.65 -8.65
CA TYR A 64 -22.15 3.89 -7.24
C TYR A 64 -20.98 4.70 -6.62
N ILE A 65 -21.32 5.75 -5.85
CA ILE A 65 -20.33 6.61 -5.22
C ILE A 65 -19.80 5.92 -3.96
N MET A 66 -18.48 5.73 -3.90
CA MET A 66 -17.79 5.15 -2.76
C MET A 66 -16.36 5.66 -2.68
N ARG A 67 -15.70 5.43 -1.54
CA ARG A 67 -14.26 5.73 -1.41
C ARG A 67 -13.46 4.83 -2.35
N ALA A 68 -12.70 5.44 -3.24
CA ALA A 68 -11.88 4.75 -4.22
C ALA A 68 -10.64 5.58 -4.57
N TRP A 69 -9.48 4.95 -4.58
CA TRP A 69 -8.25 5.60 -5.03
C TRP A 69 -8.31 5.89 -6.53
N PHE A 70 -8.94 5.01 -7.30
CA PHE A 70 -9.14 5.19 -8.74
C PHE A 70 -10.40 4.48 -9.20
N ASP A 71 -10.99 4.94 -10.31
CA ASP A 71 -12.12 4.26 -10.95
C ASP A 71 -11.65 2.97 -11.62
N LEU A 72 -12.53 1.98 -11.63
CA LEU A 72 -12.38 0.69 -12.32
C LEU A 72 -13.50 0.55 -13.37
N TYR A 73 -13.11 0.39 -14.64
CA TYR A 73 -14.07 0.31 -15.75
C TYR A 73 -14.69 -1.07 -15.89
N ALA A 74 -13.92 -2.13 -15.68
CA ALA A 74 -14.36 -3.51 -15.79
C ALA A 74 -13.51 -4.44 -14.89
N PRO A 75 -13.91 -5.72 -14.70
CA PRO A 75 -13.05 -6.72 -14.11
C PRO A 75 -11.82 -7.00 -14.99
N GLY A 76 -10.66 -7.17 -14.36
CA GLY A 76 -9.43 -7.54 -15.04
C GLY A 76 -8.32 -6.51 -14.96
N ALA A 77 -7.16 -6.82 -15.55
CA ALA A 77 -6.02 -5.92 -15.60
C ALA A 77 -6.20 -4.82 -16.66
N GLY A 78 -5.59 -3.66 -16.44
CA GLY A 78 -5.63 -2.55 -17.39
C GLY A 78 -6.97 -1.85 -17.48
N GLN A 79 -7.81 -1.98 -16.46
CA GLN A 79 -9.14 -1.36 -16.39
C GLN A 79 -9.19 -0.20 -15.40
N GLU A 80 -8.03 0.20 -14.92
CA GLU A 80 -7.85 1.34 -14.01
C GLU A 80 -7.92 2.66 -14.78
N ALA A 81 -8.61 3.65 -14.22
CA ALA A 81 -8.56 5.02 -14.71
C ALA A 81 -7.18 5.63 -14.41
N GLU A 82 -6.31 5.67 -15.40
CA GLU A 82 -4.92 6.15 -15.23
C GLU A 82 -4.85 7.55 -14.59
N ALA A 83 -5.69 8.47 -15.02
CA ALA A 83 -5.72 9.82 -14.46
C ALA A 83 -6.00 9.82 -12.95
N ASP A 84 -6.86 8.92 -12.49
CA ASP A 84 -7.19 8.76 -11.07
C ASP A 84 -6.03 8.13 -10.29
N VAL A 85 -5.39 7.10 -10.86
CA VAL A 85 -4.21 6.47 -10.25
C VAL A 85 -3.12 7.52 -10.02
N ARG A 86 -2.84 8.37 -11.02
CA ARG A 86 -1.84 9.44 -10.91
C ARG A 86 -2.25 10.55 -9.94
N ALA A 87 -3.54 10.90 -9.89
CA ALA A 87 -4.05 11.86 -8.90
C ALA A 87 -3.92 11.31 -7.47
N SER A 88 -4.18 10.02 -7.27
CA SER A 88 -4.01 9.35 -5.98
C SER A 88 -2.55 9.16 -5.60
N GLN A 89 -1.65 8.97 -6.57
CA GLN A 89 -0.21 9.03 -6.30
C GLN A 89 0.19 10.38 -5.68
N ALA A 90 -0.28 11.49 -6.26
CA ALA A 90 0.01 12.81 -5.71
C ALA A 90 -0.52 13.00 -4.27
N LEU A 91 -1.65 12.37 -3.92
CA LEU A 91 -2.15 12.34 -2.54
C LEU A 91 -1.21 11.55 -1.61
N VAL A 92 -0.73 10.39 -2.05
CA VAL A 92 0.22 9.58 -1.27
C VAL A 92 1.55 10.32 -1.10
N ASP A 93 2.08 10.95 -2.16
CA ASP A 93 3.30 11.76 -2.09
C ASP A 93 3.15 12.94 -1.12
N ALA A 94 1.98 13.58 -1.09
CA ALA A 94 1.69 14.65 -0.12
C ALA A 94 1.63 14.13 1.34
N LEU A 95 1.16 12.91 1.56
CA LEU A 95 1.19 12.28 2.89
C LEU A 95 2.62 11.97 3.33
N ILE A 96 3.46 11.46 2.43
CA ILE A 96 4.88 11.24 2.70
C ILE A 96 5.56 12.56 3.05
N ALA A 97 5.37 13.61 2.23
CA ALA A 97 5.95 14.94 2.46
C ALA A 97 5.54 15.51 3.82
N ARG A 98 4.25 15.34 4.20
CA ARG A 98 3.74 15.75 5.51
C ARG A 98 4.49 15.05 6.66
N GLU A 99 4.76 13.77 6.54
CA GLU A 99 5.49 13.03 7.57
C GLU A 99 6.97 13.46 7.63
N VAL A 100 7.58 13.73 6.48
CA VAL A 100 8.95 14.31 6.41
C VAL A 100 9.01 15.68 7.09
N GLU A 101 8.06 16.56 6.83
CA GLU A 101 7.95 17.86 7.49
C GLU A 101 7.77 17.73 9.01
N ARG A 102 7.14 16.64 9.48
CA ARG A 102 6.94 16.33 10.92
C ARG A 102 8.16 15.65 11.54
N GLY A 103 9.23 15.46 10.80
CA GLY A 103 10.52 14.96 11.30
C GLY A 103 10.77 13.47 11.09
N VAL A 104 9.92 12.74 10.38
CA VAL A 104 10.16 11.34 10.00
C VAL A 104 10.72 11.31 8.58
N PRO A 105 12.01 10.99 8.36
CA PRO A 105 12.58 10.99 7.02
C PRO A 105 11.92 9.91 6.14
N ALA A 106 11.88 10.11 4.83
CA ALA A 106 11.27 9.18 3.87
C ALA A 106 11.81 7.75 4.04
N SER A 107 13.10 7.60 4.34
CA SER A 107 13.75 6.30 4.61
C SER A 107 13.25 5.57 5.86
N ARG A 108 12.38 6.19 6.65
CA ARG A 108 11.69 5.62 7.82
C ARG A 108 10.18 5.53 7.60
N ILE A 109 9.71 5.66 6.35
CA ILE A 109 8.29 5.56 5.98
C ILE A 109 8.06 4.28 5.19
N VAL A 110 7.06 3.51 5.59
CA VAL A 110 6.55 2.34 4.87
C VAL A 110 5.18 2.69 4.28
N LEU A 111 4.97 2.38 3.02
CA LEU A 111 3.64 2.35 2.42
C LEU A 111 3.05 0.95 2.56
N MET A 112 1.90 0.82 3.17
CA MET A 112 1.16 -0.44 3.28
C MET A 112 -0.21 -0.27 2.66
N GLY A 113 -0.69 -1.25 1.93
CA GLY A 113 -2.03 -1.19 1.36
C GLY A 113 -2.64 -2.56 1.10
N VAL A 114 -3.97 -2.59 1.09
CA VAL A 114 -4.72 -3.81 0.79
C VAL A 114 -5.61 -3.58 -0.43
N SER A 115 -5.74 -4.59 -1.29
CA SER A 115 -6.61 -4.54 -2.47
C SER A 115 -6.28 -3.33 -3.35
N GLN A 116 -7.22 -2.40 -3.56
CA GLN A 116 -6.96 -1.15 -4.27
C GLN A 116 -5.89 -0.28 -3.58
N GLY A 117 -5.79 -0.33 -2.25
CA GLY A 117 -4.71 0.32 -1.51
C GLY A 117 -3.33 -0.32 -1.75
N CYS A 118 -3.26 -1.65 -1.93
CA CYS A 118 -2.04 -2.33 -2.37
C CYS A 118 -1.57 -1.80 -3.73
N ALA A 119 -2.51 -1.65 -4.68
CA ALA A 119 -2.20 -1.09 -5.98
C ALA A 119 -1.56 0.30 -5.86
N MET A 120 -2.10 1.16 -4.99
CA MET A 120 -1.55 2.49 -4.76
C MET A 120 -0.21 2.47 -4.01
N ALA A 121 -0.04 1.60 -3.01
CA ALA A 121 1.22 1.47 -2.28
C ALA A 121 2.37 1.06 -3.20
N LEU A 122 2.14 0.07 -4.08
CA LEU A 122 3.12 -0.36 -5.09
C LEU A 122 3.37 0.73 -6.11
N PHE A 123 2.31 1.32 -6.67
CA PHE A 123 2.43 2.33 -7.72
C PHE A 123 3.18 3.57 -7.25
N ALA A 124 2.77 4.14 -6.12
CA ALA A 124 3.39 5.33 -5.56
C ALA A 124 4.80 5.03 -5.00
N GLY A 125 4.97 3.93 -4.28
CA GLY A 125 6.24 3.59 -3.63
C GLY A 125 7.38 3.35 -4.62
N LEU A 126 7.12 2.65 -5.73
CA LEU A 126 8.12 2.43 -6.76
C LEU A 126 8.51 3.72 -7.53
N ARG A 127 7.66 4.76 -7.48
CA ARG A 127 7.84 6.03 -8.20
C ARG A 127 8.26 7.20 -7.30
N HIS A 128 8.18 7.03 -5.99
CA HIS A 128 8.49 8.12 -5.05
C HIS A 128 9.95 8.58 -5.20
N ALA A 129 10.17 9.90 -5.18
CA ALA A 129 11.48 10.50 -5.48
C ALA A 129 12.55 10.21 -4.42
N GLU A 130 12.14 10.04 -3.15
CA GLU A 130 13.05 9.73 -2.04
C GLU A 130 12.98 8.25 -1.67
N ARG A 131 14.07 7.71 -1.11
CA ARG A 131 14.13 6.34 -0.61
C ARG A 131 13.12 6.11 0.50
N LEU A 132 12.24 5.12 0.33
CA LEU A 132 11.33 4.63 1.38
C LEU A 132 11.95 3.47 2.17
N ALA A 133 11.46 3.23 3.40
CA ALA A 133 11.82 2.06 4.19
C ALA A 133 11.35 0.76 3.54
N GLY A 134 10.17 0.78 2.94
CA GLY A 134 9.62 -0.40 2.26
C GLY A 134 8.17 -0.23 1.80
N ILE A 135 7.67 -1.26 1.13
CA ILE A 135 6.30 -1.33 0.62
C ILE A 135 5.67 -2.65 1.06
N VAL A 136 4.46 -2.62 1.59
CA VAL A 136 3.65 -3.79 1.93
C VAL A 136 2.41 -3.82 1.05
N GLY A 137 2.29 -4.82 0.22
CA GLY A 137 1.16 -5.04 -0.69
C GLY A 137 0.39 -6.30 -0.34
N LEU A 138 -0.88 -6.14 0.06
CA LEU A 138 -1.76 -7.22 0.51
C LEU A 138 -2.93 -7.38 -0.45
N SER A 139 -3.17 -8.61 -0.93
CA SER A 139 -4.34 -9.00 -1.74
C SER A 139 -4.63 -8.04 -2.91
N GLY A 140 -3.57 -7.60 -3.62
CA GLY A 140 -3.68 -6.63 -4.69
C GLY A 140 -2.74 -6.89 -5.86
N TYR A 141 -2.41 -5.86 -6.60
CA TYR A 141 -1.61 -5.93 -7.82
C TYR A 141 -0.96 -4.59 -8.14
N LEU A 142 -0.01 -4.57 -9.07
CA LEU A 142 0.62 -3.35 -9.59
C LEU A 142 -0.20 -2.79 -10.77
N PRO A 143 -0.86 -1.63 -10.62
CA PRO A 143 -1.60 -1.00 -11.72
C PRO A 143 -0.63 -0.35 -12.71
N LEU A 144 -1.05 -0.18 -13.96
CA LEU A 144 -0.25 0.42 -15.04
C LEU A 144 1.15 -0.20 -15.13
N ALA A 145 1.24 -1.52 -14.96
CA ALA A 145 2.48 -2.26 -14.81
C ALA A 145 3.47 -2.02 -15.97
N ALA A 146 2.97 -1.88 -17.21
CA ALA A 146 3.79 -1.64 -18.41
C ALA A 146 4.61 -0.34 -18.35
N ALA A 147 4.13 0.67 -17.65
CA ALA A 147 4.84 1.96 -17.51
C ALA A 147 5.90 1.94 -16.40
N THR A 148 5.92 0.90 -15.54
CA THR A 148 6.75 0.92 -14.33
C THR A 148 8.25 0.96 -14.65
N ALA A 149 8.70 0.28 -15.68
CA ALA A 149 10.12 0.25 -16.07
C ALA A 149 10.67 1.65 -16.39
N ASP A 150 9.86 2.46 -17.07
CA ASP A 150 10.25 3.81 -17.49
C ASP A 150 10.03 4.87 -16.39
N GLU A 151 9.12 4.61 -15.47
CA GLU A 151 8.66 5.62 -14.48
C GLU A 151 9.20 5.38 -13.06
N ARG A 152 9.77 4.22 -12.78
CA ARG A 152 10.28 3.92 -11.43
C ARG A 152 11.40 4.86 -11.03
N SER A 153 11.41 5.24 -9.75
CA SER A 153 12.49 6.05 -9.17
C SER A 153 13.75 5.21 -8.94
N GLU A 154 14.91 5.77 -9.26
CA GLU A 154 16.20 5.16 -8.90
C GLU A 154 16.38 5.04 -7.38
N ALA A 155 15.85 5.98 -6.61
CA ALA A 155 15.89 5.96 -5.15
C ALA A 155 15.21 4.72 -4.55
N ASN A 156 14.20 4.18 -5.24
CA ASN A 156 13.45 3.00 -4.83
C ASN A 156 13.67 1.79 -5.74
N ALA A 157 14.76 1.76 -6.53
CA ALA A 157 15.07 0.65 -7.41
C ALA A 157 15.25 -0.70 -6.68
N ASP A 158 15.71 -0.65 -5.43
CA ASP A 158 15.92 -1.79 -4.55
C ASP A 158 15.12 -1.68 -3.23
N VAL A 159 14.03 -0.91 -3.22
CA VAL A 159 13.13 -0.83 -2.06
C VAL A 159 12.62 -2.22 -1.70
N PRO A 160 12.71 -2.64 -0.41
CA PRO A 160 12.18 -3.94 -0.02
C PRO A 160 10.67 -3.94 -0.11
N VAL A 161 10.11 -5.02 -0.68
CA VAL A 161 8.67 -5.20 -0.83
C VAL A 161 8.23 -6.47 -0.12
N PHE A 162 7.15 -6.38 0.64
CA PHE A 162 6.41 -7.53 1.17
C PHE A 162 5.14 -7.70 0.36
N LEU A 163 4.94 -8.86 -0.24
CA LEU A 163 3.71 -9.20 -0.96
C LEU A 163 3.02 -10.39 -0.32
N ALA A 164 1.73 -10.26 -0.09
CA ALA A 164 0.91 -11.35 0.44
C ALA A 164 -0.42 -11.47 -0.29
N HIS A 165 -0.92 -12.71 -0.41
CA HIS A 165 -2.18 -12.98 -1.11
C HIS A 165 -2.89 -14.23 -0.57
N GLY A 166 -4.23 -14.18 -0.56
CA GLY A 166 -5.06 -15.35 -0.30
C GLY A 166 -5.14 -16.27 -1.51
N THR A 167 -4.89 -17.57 -1.33
CA THR A 167 -4.98 -18.55 -2.44
C THR A 167 -6.40 -18.78 -2.91
N GLN A 168 -7.40 -18.44 -2.08
CA GLN A 168 -8.83 -18.55 -2.35
C GLN A 168 -9.46 -17.21 -2.76
N ASP A 169 -8.66 -16.15 -2.95
CA ASP A 169 -9.13 -14.79 -3.25
C ASP A 169 -9.94 -14.76 -4.56
N GLY A 170 -11.26 -14.61 -4.43
CA GLY A 170 -12.21 -14.49 -5.54
C GLY A 170 -12.45 -13.06 -6.02
N VAL A 171 -11.90 -12.04 -5.35
CA VAL A 171 -12.05 -10.61 -5.67
C VAL A 171 -10.90 -10.10 -6.54
N VAL A 172 -9.68 -10.30 -6.04
CA VAL A 172 -8.44 -10.08 -6.81
C VAL A 172 -7.75 -11.43 -6.94
N THR A 173 -7.86 -12.04 -8.10
CA THR A 173 -7.30 -13.38 -8.30
C THR A 173 -5.78 -13.39 -8.15
N ILE A 174 -5.23 -14.48 -7.64
CA ILE A 174 -3.79 -14.65 -7.38
C ILE A 174 -2.93 -14.44 -8.64
N ASP A 175 -3.49 -14.68 -9.82
CA ASP A 175 -2.81 -14.43 -11.11
C ASP A 175 -2.38 -12.97 -11.28
N ARG A 176 -3.15 -12.02 -10.73
CA ARG A 176 -2.81 -10.59 -10.77
C ARG A 176 -1.60 -10.29 -9.87
N ALA A 177 -1.52 -10.92 -8.71
CA ALA A 177 -0.35 -10.83 -7.85
C ALA A 177 0.87 -11.50 -8.50
N GLN A 178 0.67 -12.62 -9.20
CA GLN A 178 1.72 -13.28 -9.96
C GLN A 178 2.27 -12.39 -11.07
N ALA A 179 1.40 -11.73 -11.86
CA ALA A 179 1.83 -10.76 -12.86
C ALA A 179 2.61 -9.58 -12.24
N THR A 180 2.24 -9.15 -11.03
CA THR A 180 3.02 -8.15 -10.28
C THR A 180 4.43 -8.65 -9.95
N ARG A 181 4.57 -9.89 -9.46
CA ARG A 181 5.86 -10.50 -9.17
C ARG A 181 6.76 -10.58 -10.40
N GLU A 182 6.20 -10.99 -11.55
CA GLU A 182 6.94 -11.04 -12.82
C GLU A 182 7.53 -9.67 -13.20
N VAL A 183 6.79 -8.57 -12.95
CA VAL A 183 7.30 -7.21 -13.17
C VAL A 183 8.43 -6.88 -12.19
N LEU A 184 8.26 -7.20 -10.90
CA LEU A 184 9.30 -6.94 -9.89
C LEU A 184 10.57 -7.76 -10.17
N ASP A 185 10.43 -9.02 -10.59
CA ASP A 185 11.55 -9.87 -11.02
C ASP A 185 12.29 -9.27 -12.22
N ALA A 186 11.54 -8.85 -13.25
CA ALA A 186 12.12 -8.22 -14.45
C ALA A 186 12.86 -6.91 -14.13
N LEU A 187 12.44 -6.20 -13.10
CA LEU A 187 13.04 -4.94 -12.64
C LEU A 187 14.10 -5.15 -11.54
N ALA A 188 14.35 -6.37 -11.12
CA ALA A 188 15.23 -6.74 -10.00
C ALA A 188 14.89 -6.01 -8.68
N VAL A 189 13.60 -5.73 -8.43
CA VAL A 189 13.12 -5.19 -7.16
C VAL A 189 13.02 -6.34 -6.14
N PRO A 190 13.67 -6.25 -4.98
CA PRO A 190 13.64 -7.32 -3.98
C PRO A 190 12.26 -7.42 -3.32
N TYR A 191 11.69 -8.61 -3.25
CA TYR A 191 10.45 -8.83 -2.52
C TYR A 191 10.43 -10.16 -1.77
N GLU A 192 9.63 -10.22 -0.70
CA GLU A 192 9.21 -11.45 -0.03
C GLU A 192 7.77 -11.76 -0.46
N TRP A 193 7.52 -13.04 -0.82
CA TRP A 193 6.19 -13.52 -1.18
C TRP A 193 5.65 -14.44 -0.11
N HIS A 194 4.40 -14.18 0.30
CA HIS A 194 3.65 -15.03 1.21
C HIS A 194 2.27 -15.31 0.63
N ASP A 195 1.83 -16.55 0.72
CA ASP A 195 0.47 -16.96 0.37
C ASP A 195 -0.17 -17.68 1.54
N TYR A 196 -1.48 -17.46 1.70
CA TYR A 196 -2.27 -17.99 2.80
C TYR A 196 -3.53 -18.65 2.25
N ASP A 197 -4.00 -19.71 2.92
CA ASP A 197 -5.25 -20.41 2.53
C ASP A 197 -6.47 -19.65 3.05
N ILE A 198 -6.67 -18.44 2.52
CA ILE A 198 -7.76 -17.51 2.87
C ILE A 198 -8.34 -16.88 1.59
N ASP A 199 -9.51 -16.28 1.71
CA ASP A 199 -10.15 -15.45 0.69
C ASP A 199 -9.56 -14.02 0.67
N HIS A 200 -10.32 -13.02 0.21
CA HIS A 200 -9.93 -11.60 0.16
C HIS A 200 -9.97 -10.92 1.54
N GLU A 201 -9.10 -11.37 2.43
CA GLU A 201 -9.02 -10.90 3.82
C GLU A 201 -7.58 -10.89 4.31
N VAL A 202 -7.34 -10.39 5.54
CA VAL A 202 -6.03 -10.39 6.20
C VAL A 202 -6.07 -11.31 7.42
N SER A 203 -5.22 -12.35 7.43
CA SER A 203 -5.15 -13.32 8.52
C SER A 203 -4.26 -12.86 9.69
N ILE A 204 -4.43 -13.53 10.84
CA ILE A 204 -3.55 -13.32 11.99
C ILE A 204 -2.11 -13.76 11.68
N GLU A 205 -1.94 -14.81 10.89
CA GLU A 205 -0.63 -15.29 10.46
C GLU A 205 0.07 -14.23 9.58
N GLU A 206 -0.65 -13.70 8.62
CA GLU A 206 -0.18 -12.61 7.76
C GLU A 206 0.24 -11.37 8.57
N ILE A 207 -0.55 -10.97 9.58
CA ILE A 207 -0.20 -9.85 10.47
C ILE A 207 1.12 -10.13 11.20
N ARG A 208 1.37 -11.37 11.65
CA ARG A 208 2.64 -11.75 12.30
C ARG A 208 3.83 -11.67 11.35
N ASP A 209 3.63 -12.05 10.08
CA ASP A 209 4.68 -11.98 9.07
C ASP A 209 4.98 -10.54 8.69
N ILE A 210 3.96 -9.70 8.52
CA ILE A 210 4.09 -8.26 8.33
C ILE A 210 4.86 -7.64 9.50
N ASN A 211 4.52 -7.99 10.74
CA ASN A 211 5.20 -7.48 11.93
C ASN A 211 6.70 -7.79 11.91
N ARG A 212 7.06 -9.06 11.64
CA ARG A 212 8.46 -9.47 11.54
C ARG A 212 9.20 -8.74 10.43
N TRP A 213 8.54 -8.53 9.31
CA TRP A 213 9.11 -7.81 8.19
C TRP A 213 9.32 -6.32 8.51
N LEU A 214 8.32 -5.65 9.10
CA LEU A 214 8.43 -4.26 9.53
C LEU A 214 9.57 -4.04 10.54
N LEU A 215 9.74 -4.95 11.50
CA LEU A 215 10.86 -4.90 12.46
C LEU A 215 12.24 -4.95 11.76
N ARG A 216 12.37 -5.63 10.61
CA ARG A 216 13.62 -5.68 9.86
C ARG A 216 13.88 -4.41 9.06
N VAL A 217 12.86 -3.89 8.36
CA VAL A 217 13.05 -2.74 7.46
C VAL A 217 13.07 -1.40 8.19
N LEU A 218 12.54 -1.38 9.42
CA LEU A 218 12.54 -0.22 10.31
C LEU A 218 13.60 -0.32 11.44
N ALA A 219 14.46 -1.30 11.38
CA ALA A 219 15.53 -1.48 12.39
C ALA A 219 16.53 -0.30 12.40
#